data_25485cbd253434d783cc9793dbbb1379
#
_entry.id   25485cbd253434d783cc9793dbbb1379
#
_cell.length_a   1.000
_cell.length_b   1.000
_cell.length_c   1.000
_cell.angle_alpha   90.00
_cell.angle_beta   90.00
_cell.angle_gamma   90.00
#
_symmetry.space_group_name_H-M   'P 1'
#
loop_
_entity.id
_entity.type
_entity.pdbx_description
1 polymer ?
#
loop_
_entity_poly.entity_id
_entity_poly.type
_entity_poly.pdbx_seq_one_letter_code
_entity_poly.pdbx_strand_id
1 'polypeptide(L)'
;MNMYNIIWADDECDTLCRDSAVIKFFDKYGIEILDSCHTSEELRRSLTIFSDSVDAVVVDGNFSRNYVDYLESDDISGLIHTMSLIELFNVKRDIPFFLFTGRKNMLMQICKNGELIYFIKNDRIIQKGDVEGLASRIVESVEKISSAEHHVTKRFSAILKEAKELTPSLEQELRQFLLGEERDDRCDRAVDQFTQLRKILEII
;
A
#
# COMPACT_ATOMS: atom_id res chain seq x y z
N MET A 1 10.46 -19.85 5.86
CA MET A 1 10.09 -18.95 4.77
C MET A 1 9.11 -17.97 5.38
N ASN A 2 9.31 -16.67 5.20
CA ASN A 2 8.34 -15.70 5.70
C ASN A 2 7.07 -15.82 4.85
N MET A 3 5.91 -15.64 5.47
CA MET A 3 4.62 -15.54 4.79
C MET A 3 4.28 -14.05 4.65
N TYR A 4 3.82 -13.66 3.48
CA TYR A 4 3.42 -12.29 3.16
C TYR A 4 1.93 -12.28 2.82
N ASN A 5 1.15 -11.61 3.60
CA ASN A 5 -0.30 -11.59 3.53
C ASN A 5 -0.80 -10.41 2.69
N ILE A 6 -1.57 -10.68 1.65
CA ILE A 6 -2.09 -9.62 0.79
C ILE A 6 -3.61 -9.62 0.72
N ILE A 7 -4.17 -8.45 0.39
CA ILE A 7 -5.55 -8.31 -0.10
C ILE A 7 -5.48 -8.02 -1.59
N TRP A 8 -6.30 -8.73 -2.38
CA TRP A 8 -6.38 -8.53 -3.83
C TRP A 8 -7.71 -7.88 -4.20
N ALA A 9 -7.66 -6.67 -4.74
CA ALA A 9 -8.80 -5.88 -5.15
C ALA A 9 -8.88 -5.79 -6.68
N ASP A 10 -9.71 -6.62 -7.28
CA ASP A 10 -9.86 -6.77 -8.73
C ASP A 10 -11.25 -7.36 -9.02
N ASP A 11 -12.00 -6.83 -9.98
CA ASP A 11 -13.30 -7.36 -10.35
C ASP A 11 -13.23 -8.78 -10.94
N GLU A 12 -12.07 -9.19 -11.45
CA GLU A 12 -11.77 -10.53 -11.96
C GLU A 12 -11.01 -11.40 -10.94
N CYS A 13 -10.90 -10.99 -9.66
CA CYS A 13 -10.06 -11.65 -8.67
C CYS A 13 -10.33 -13.15 -8.53
N ASP A 14 -11.57 -13.62 -8.62
CA ASP A 14 -11.91 -15.05 -8.55
C ASP A 14 -11.25 -15.88 -9.65
N THR A 15 -11.08 -15.30 -10.83
CA THR A 15 -10.42 -15.93 -11.97
C THR A 15 -8.90 -15.86 -11.82
N LEU A 16 -8.39 -14.69 -11.43
CA LEU A 16 -6.95 -14.46 -11.27
C LEU A 16 -6.35 -15.28 -10.13
N CYS A 17 -7.06 -15.41 -9.00
CA CYS A 17 -6.61 -16.25 -7.88
C CYS A 17 -6.51 -17.75 -8.23
N ARG A 18 -7.17 -18.20 -9.30
CA ARG A 18 -7.10 -19.57 -9.83
C ARG A 18 -6.12 -19.72 -10.99
N ASP A 19 -5.52 -18.62 -11.44
CA ASP A 19 -4.52 -18.66 -12.50
C ASP A 19 -3.27 -19.43 -12.04
N SER A 20 -2.82 -20.36 -12.86
CA SER A 20 -1.68 -21.23 -12.54
C SER A 20 -0.37 -20.46 -12.35
N ALA A 21 -0.20 -19.32 -13.03
CA ALA A 21 0.97 -18.46 -12.84
C ALA A 21 0.90 -17.73 -11.49
N VAL A 22 -0.28 -17.24 -11.10
CA VAL A 22 -0.49 -16.60 -9.79
C VAL A 22 -0.17 -17.59 -8.68
N ILE A 23 -0.79 -18.79 -8.71
CA ILE A 23 -0.56 -19.84 -7.71
C ILE A 23 0.93 -20.17 -7.64
N LYS A 24 1.56 -20.47 -8.79
CA LYS A 24 2.97 -20.87 -8.86
C LYS A 24 3.92 -19.81 -8.27
N PHE A 25 3.75 -18.55 -8.65
CA PHE A 25 4.68 -17.52 -8.20
C PHE A 25 4.40 -17.08 -6.77
N PHE A 26 3.14 -17.02 -6.35
CA PHE A 26 2.79 -16.69 -4.98
C PHE A 26 3.29 -17.76 -4.01
N ASP A 27 3.11 -19.04 -4.31
CA ASP A 27 3.70 -20.14 -3.52
C ASP A 27 5.23 -20.03 -3.46
N LYS A 28 5.89 -19.76 -4.61
CA LYS A 28 7.35 -19.59 -4.68
C LYS A 28 7.86 -18.48 -3.75
N TYR A 29 7.12 -17.37 -3.65
CA TYR A 29 7.51 -16.21 -2.88
C TYR A 29 6.90 -16.16 -1.46
N GLY A 30 6.10 -17.16 -1.08
CA GLY A 30 5.44 -17.23 0.22
C GLY A 30 4.34 -16.18 0.40
N ILE A 31 3.60 -15.86 -0.68
CA ILE A 31 2.51 -14.87 -0.64
C ILE A 31 1.18 -15.61 -0.46
N GLU A 32 0.40 -15.18 0.51
CA GLU A 32 -0.96 -15.66 0.79
C GLU A 32 -1.98 -14.54 0.54
N ILE A 33 -3.07 -14.89 -0.17
CA ILE A 33 -4.19 -13.99 -0.39
C ILE A 33 -5.16 -14.17 0.76
N LEU A 34 -5.21 -13.21 1.69
CA LEU A 34 -6.13 -13.22 2.84
C LEU A 34 -7.57 -13.01 2.42
N ASP A 35 -7.77 -12.12 1.44
CA ASP A 35 -9.10 -11.79 0.94
C ASP A 35 -9.03 -11.27 -0.49
N SER A 36 -10.12 -11.46 -1.23
CA SER A 36 -10.33 -10.96 -2.59
C SER A 36 -11.55 -10.05 -2.63
N CYS A 37 -11.40 -8.86 -3.20
CA CYS A 37 -12.41 -7.81 -3.19
C CYS A 37 -12.78 -7.40 -4.60
N HIS A 38 -14.07 -7.37 -4.91
CA HIS A 38 -14.60 -6.95 -6.22
C HIS A 38 -14.94 -5.46 -6.27
N THR A 39 -15.07 -4.81 -5.10
CA THR A 39 -15.43 -3.39 -4.97
C THR A 39 -14.58 -2.69 -3.93
N SER A 40 -14.48 -1.37 -4.02
CA SER A 40 -13.77 -0.57 -3.02
C SER A 40 -14.41 -0.63 -1.63
N GLU A 41 -15.71 -0.88 -1.53
CA GLU A 41 -16.39 -1.08 -0.25
C GLU A 41 -16.01 -2.41 0.41
N GLU A 42 -15.87 -3.48 -0.38
CA GLU A 42 -15.33 -4.76 0.11
C GLU A 42 -13.89 -4.60 0.57
N LEU A 43 -13.05 -3.92 -0.23
CA LEU A 43 -11.67 -3.62 0.16
C LEU A 43 -11.61 -2.85 1.49
N ARG A 44 -12.49 -1.86 1.70
CA ARG A 44 -12.58 -1.11 2.95
C ARG A 44 -12.87 -2.02 4.14
N ARG A 45 -13.80 -2.97 3.97
CA ARG A 45 -14.12 -3.97 5.01
C ARG A 45 -12.95 -4.89 5.30
N SER A 46 -12.31 -5.43 4.25
CA SER A 46 -11.16 -6.30 4.37
C SER A 46 -9.99 -5.60 5.07
N LEU A 47 -9.66 -4.37 4.69
CA LEU A 47 -8.64 -3.57 5.35
C LEU A 47 -8.96 -3.33 6.83
N THR A 48 -10.24 -3.18 7.19
CA THR A 48 -10.67 -3.04 8.59
C THR A 48 -10.47 -4.34 9.37
N ILE A 49 -10.82 -5.48 8.76
CA ILE A 49 -10.73 -6.81 9.40
C ILE A 49 -9.27 -7.26 9.55
N PHE A 50 -8.47 -7.06 8.51
CA PHE A 50 -7.10 -7.56 8.42
C PHE A 50 -6.03 -6.48 8.67
N SER A 51 -6.39 -5.33 9.28
CA SER A 51 -5.50 -4.18 9.48
C SER A 51 -4.14 -4.53 10.07
N ASP A 52 -4.09 -5.51 10.97
CA ASP A 52 -2.87 -5.90 11.70
C ASP A 52 -2.11 -7.03 11.01
N SER A 53 -2.70 -7.71 10.04
CA SER A 53 -2.14 -8.90 9.39
C SER A 53 -1.85 -8.74 7.90
N VAL A 54 -2.41 -7.73 7.23
CA VAL A 54 -2.14 -7.48 5.81
C VAL A 54 -0.78 -6.82 5.63
N ASP A 55 0.04 -7.34 4.72
CA ASP A 55 1.38 -6.83 4.41
C ASP A 55 1.41 -5.98 3.14
N ALA A 56 0.51 -6.24 2.17
CA ALA A 56 0.39 -5.45 0.95
C ALA A 56 -1.03 -5.52 0.36
N VAL A 57 -1.34 -4.57 -0.52
CA VAL A 57 -2.60 -4.55 -1.28
C VAL A 57 -2.27 -4.55 -2.77
N VAL A 58 -2.93 -5.42 -3.55
CA VAL A 58 -2.89 -5.42 -5.00
C VAL A 58 -4.23 -4.89 -5.53
N VAL A 59 -4.18 -3.92 -6.42
CA VAL A 59 -5.38 -3.25 -6.96
C VAL A 59 -5.35 -3.31 -8.49
N ASP A 60 -6.46 -3.66 -9.11
CA ASP A 60 -6.60 -3.48 -10.57
C ASP A 60 -6.64 -2.00 -10.93
N GLY A 61 -5.97 -1.64 -12.01
CA GLY A 61 -5.99 -0.27 -12.54
C GLY A 61 -7.35 0.20 -13.07
N ASN A 62 -8.30 -0.71 -13.21
CA ASN A 62 -9.68 -0.44 -13.64
C ASN A 62 -10.71 -0.75 -12.53
N PHE A 63 -10.25 -0.82 -11.28
CA PHE A 63 -11.07 -1.22 -10.15
C PHE A 63 -12.19 -0.21 -9.90
N SER A 64 -13.42 -0.67 -9.87
CA SER A 64 -14.58 0.18 -9.77
C SER A 64 -15.06 0.39 -8.33
N ARG A 65 -15.80 1.49 -8.11
CA ARG A 65 -16.32 1.86 -6.81
C ARG A 65 -17.45 0.93 -6.35
N ASN A 66 -18.34 0.57 -7.29
CA ASN A 66 -19.52 -0.27 -7.09
C ASN A 66 -19.78 -1.12 -8.33
N TYR A 67 -20.53 -2.21 -8.19
CA TYR A 67 -20.96 -3.03 -9.33
C TYR A 67 -21.73 -2.26 -10.43
N VAL A 68 -22.35 -1.12 -10.10
CA VAL A 68 -23.13 -0.31 -11.05
C VAL A 68 -22.23 0.56 -11.94
N ASP A 69 -21.10 1.06 -11.41
CA ASP A 69 -20.20 1.96 -12.13
C ASP A 69 -19.33 1.22 -13.18
N TYR A 70 -19.30 -0.10 -13.11
CA TYR A 70 -18.53 -0.98 -13.98
C TYR A 70 -18.90 -0.87 -15.47
N LEU A 71 -20.12 -0.45 -15.79
CA LEU A 71 -20.66 -0.48 -17.16
C LEU A 71 -20.43 0.82 -17.95
N GLU A 72 -19.97 1.91 -17.37
CA GLU A 72 -20.06 3.21 -18.02
C GLU A 72 -18.77 4.02 -18.23
N SER A 73 -17.61 3.68 -17.68
CA SER A 73 -16.48 4.60 -17.82
C SER A 73 -15.10 3.98 -17.92
N ASP A 74 -14.30 4.47 -18.85
CA ASP A 74 -12.83 4.50 -18.84
C ASP A 74 -12.30 5.42 -17.70
N ASP A 75 -13.09 5.64 -16.67
CA ASP A 75 -12.84 6.62 -15.60
C ASP A 75 -12.00 6.03 -14.48
N ILE A 76 -10.90 6.70 -14.17
CA ILE A 76 -9.99 6.36 -13.06
C ILE A 76 -10.54 6.77 -11.68
N SER A 77 -11.75 7.31 -11.60
CA SER A 77 -12.34 7.78 -10.34
C SER A 77 -12.43 6.69 -9.28
N GLY A 78 -12.75 5.46 -9.68
CA GLY A 78 -12.74 4.29 -8.80
C GLY A 78 -11.36 4.00 -8.23
N LEU A 79 -10.32 4.08 -9.07
CA LEU A 79 -8.94 3.91 -8.65
C LEU A 79 -8.50 5.00 -7.66
N ILE A 80 -8.77 6.28 -7.95
CA ILE A 80 -8.45 7.40 -7.06
C ILE A 80 -9.16 7.23 -5.72
N HIS A 81 -10.44 6.84 -5.72
CA HIS A 81 -11.17 6.56 -4.50
C HIS A 81 -10.51 5.43 -3.68
N THR A 82 -10.11 4.34 -4.34
CA THR A 82 -9.44 3.20 -3.72
C THR A 82 -8.08 3.61 -3.13
N MET A 83 -7.32 4.43 -3.83
CA MET A 83 -6.05 4.98 -3.33
C MET A 83 -6.25 5.81 -2.07
N SER A 84 -7.20 6.73 -2.08
CA SER A 84 -7.53 7.56 -0.92
C SER A 84 -7.97 6.71 0.28
N LEU A 85 -8.64 5.60 0.01
CA LEU A 85 -9.04 4.62 1.02
C LEU A 85 -7.82 3.93 1.66
N ILE A 86 -6.88 3.45 0.84
CA ILE A 86 -5.64 2.82 1.31
C ILE A 86 -4.80 3.82 2.13
N GLU A 87 -4.71 5.08 1.68
CA GLU A 87 -4.00 6.13 2.41
C GLU A 87 -4.58 6.38 3.80
N LEU A 88 -5.89 6.31 3.98
CA LEU A 88 -6.53 6.42 5.30
C LEU A 88 -6.10 5.29 6.25
N PHE A 89 -5.88 4.09 5.74
CA PHE A 89 -5.37 2.97 6.53
C PHE A 89 -3.87 3.07 6.79
N ASN A 90 -3.12 3.68 5.88
CA ASN A 90 -1.67 3.90 6.01
C ASN A 90 -1.27 4.91 7.09
N VAL A 91 -2.22 5.65 7.65
CA VAL A 91 -1.96 6.51 8.81
C VAL A 91 -1.44 5.70 10.02
N LYS A 92 -1.86 4.44 10.15
CA LYS A 92 -1.48 3.58 11.29
C LYS A 92 -0.33 2.64 10.98
N ARG A 93 -0.24 2.15 9.75
CA ARG A 93 0.76 1.19 9.29
C ARG A 93 1.01 1.43 7.82
N ASP A 94 2.26 1.44 7.41
CA ASP A 94 2.62 1.60 6.01
C ASP A 94 2.44 0.28 5.25
N ILE A 95 1.29 0.17 4.59
CA ILE A 95 0.92 -0.98 3.78
C ILE A 95 1.21 -0.61 2.31
N PRO A 96 2.20 -1.21 1.66
CA PRO A 96 2.46 -0.97 0.26
C PRO A 96 1.30 -1.46 -0.60
N PHE A 97 0.95 -0.70 -1.64
CA PHE A 97 -0.02 -1.14 -2.61
C PHE A 97 0.57 -1.13 -4.02
N PHE A 98 0.05 -2.02 -4.87
CA PHE A 98 0.53 -2.26 -6.22
C PHE A 98 -0.65 -2.19 -7.20
N LEU A 99 -0.45 -1.51 -8.32
CA LEU A 99 -1.38 -1.56 -9.44
C LEU A 99 -1.01 -2.70 -10.37
N PHE A 100 -1.89 -3.67 -10.52
CA PHE A 100 -1.74 -4.79 -11.44
C PHE A 100 -2.73 -4.64 -12.60
N THR A 101 -2.30 -4.13 -13.75
CA THR A 101 -3.19 -3.63 -14.79
C THR A 101 -2.82 -4.08 -16.19
N GLY A 102 -3.82 -4.35 -17.02
CA GLY A 102 -3.67 -4.55 -18.46
C GLY A 102 -3.37 -3.25 -19.25
N ARG A 103 -3.59 -2.07 -18.64
CA ARG A 103 -3.47 -0.74 -19.27
C ARG A 103 -2.30 0.09 -18.74
N LYS A 104 -1.18 -0.54 -18.40
CA LYS A 104 -0.02 0.13 -17.79
C LYS A 104 0.39 1.42 -18.52
N ASN A 105 0.50 1.39 -19.84
CA ASN A 105 0.94 2.55 -20.61
C ASN A 105 -0.06 3.72 -20.53
N MET A 106 -1.37 3.45 -20.49
CA MET A 106 -2.40 4.45 -20.32
C MET A 106 -2.33 5.07 -18.93
N LEU A 107 -2.23 4.26 -17.88
CA LEU A 107 -2.05 4.74 -16.52
C LEU A 107 -0.78 5.57 -16.37
N MET A 108 0.33 5.15 -16.96
CA MET A 108 1.58 5.92 -16.96
C MET A 108 1.45 7.29 -17.62
N GLN A 109 0.59 7.44 -18.63
CA GLN A 109 0.31 8.75 -19.26
C GLN A 109 -0.54 9.64 -18.35
N ILE A 110 -1.56 9.10 -17.72
CA ILE A 110 -2.41 9.80 -16.76
C ILE A 110 -1.58 10.25 -15.54
N CYS A 111 -0.72 9.38 -15.06
CA CYS A 111 0.18 9.64 -13.93
C CYS A 111 1.15 10.82 -14.15
N LYS A 112 1.58 11.08 -15.40
CA LYS A 112 2.41 12.24 -15.71
C LYS A 112 1.71 13.57 -15.38
N ASN A 113 0.40 13.56 -15.23
CA ASN A 113 -0.41 14.72 -14.88
C ASN A 113 -0.57 14.95 -13.37
N GLY A 114 0.07 14.17 -12.51
CA GLY A 114 0.26 14.47 -11.08
C GLY A 114 -0.43 13.56 -10.07
N GLU A 115 -1.56 12.94 -10.38
CA GLU A 115 -2.40 12.24 -9.37
C GLU A 115 -1.87 10.87 -8.95
N LEU A 116 -1.08 10.20 -9.82
CA LEU A 116 -0.54 8.86 -9.55
C LEU A 116 0.99 8.82 -9.48
N ILE A 117 1.63 9.95 -9.21
CA ILE A 117 3.10 10.09 -9.23
C ILE A 117 3.81 9.14 -8.25
N TYR A 118 3.14 8.79 -7.15
CA TYR A 118 3.63 7.85 -6.15
C TYR A 118 3.91 6.46 -6.74
N PHE A 119 2.99 5.93 -7.54
CA PHE A 119 3.15 4.61 -8.17
C PHE A 119 4.29 4.59 -9.19
N ILE A 120 4.47 5.68 -9.95
CA ILE A 120 5.54 5.79 -10.92
C ILE A 120 6.91 5.80 -10.21
N LYS A 121 7.06 6.64 -9.18
CA LYS A 121 8.32 6.78 -8.43
C LYS A 121 8.76 5.49 -7.76
N ASN A 122 7.80 4.70 -7.29
CA ASN A 122 8.09 3.45 -6.58
C ASN A 122 8.03 2.20 -7.47
N ASP A 123 7.86 2.36 -8.79
CA ASP A 123 7.70 1.26 -9.76
C ASP A 123 6.64 0.23 -9.34
N ARG A 124 5.53 0.73 -8.79
CA ARG A 124 4.44 -0.10 -8.25
C ARG A 124 3.34 -0.39 -9.27
N ILE A 125 3.49 0.07 -10.53
CA ILE A 125 2.57 -0.25 -11.61
C ILE A 125 3.14 -1.43 -12.39
N ILE A 126 2.46 -2.57 -12.33
CA ILE A 126 2.88 -3.83 -12.92
C ILE A 126 1.86 -4.22 -14.01
N GLN A 127 2.36 -4.66 -15.16
CA GLN A 127 1.52 -5.13 -16.26
C GLN A 127 0.85 -6.47 -15.89
N LYS A 128 -0.47 -6.62 -16.11
CA LYS A 128 -1.14 -7.93 -16.04
C LYS A 128 -0.41 -8.92 -16.96
N GLY A 129 -0.06 -10.09 -16.39
CA GLY A 129 0.81 -11.09 -17.03
C GLY A 129 2.23 -11.15 -16.46
N ASP A 130 2.75 -10.08 -15.82
CA ASP A 130 4.03 -10.10 -15.10
C ASP A 130 3.81 -10.47 -13.62
N VAL A 131 3.31 -11.67 -13.38
CA VAL A 131 2.98 -12.16 -12.02
C VAL A 131 4.24 -12.36 -11.19
N GLU A 132 5.34 -12.82 -11.80
CA GLU A 132 6.60 -12.98 -11.09
C GLU A 132 7.17 -11.62 -10.66
N GLY A 133 7.10 -10.62 -11.52
CA GLY A 133 7.48 -9.25 -11.19
C GLY A 133 6.63 -8.66 -10.06
N LEU A 134 5.32 -8.91 -10.06
CA LEU A 134 4.43 -8.51 -8.98
C LEU A 134 4.85 -9.16 -7.66
N ALA A 135 5.01 -10.49 -7.63
CA ALA A 135 5.37 -11.24 -6.44
C ALA A 135 6.72 -10.78 -5.85
N SER A 136 7.75 -10.63 -6.69
CA SER A 136 9.07 -10.13 -6.27
C SER A 136 8.98 -8.76 -5.61
N ARG A 137 8.22 -7.82 -6.20
CA ARG A 137 8.10 -6.44 -5.70
C ARG A 137 7.29 -6.34 -4.43
N ILE A 138 6.29 -7.20 -4.25
CA ILE A 138 5.56 -7.31 -2.97
C ILE A 138 6.56 -7.65 -1.87
N VAL A 139 7.32 -8.74 -2.04
CA VAL A 139 8.30 -9.19 -1.05
C VAL A 139 9.35 -8.12 -0.76
N GLU A 140 9.99 -7.57 -1.79
CA GLU A 140 11.01 -6.52 -1.66
C GLU A 140 10.48 -5.29 -0.89
N SER A 141 9.25 -4.86 -1.18
CA SER A 141 8.66 -3.70 -0.52
C SER A 141 8.33 -3.97 0.94
N VAL A 142 7.74 -5.12 1.23
CA VAL A 142 7.39 -5.51 2.61
C VAL A 142 8.66 -5.69 3.45
N GLU A 143 9.68 -6.36 2.93
CA GLU A 143 10.96 -6.54 3.63
C GLU A 143 11.67 -5.21 3.87
N LYS A 144 11.65 -4.29 2.91
CA LYS A 144 12.21 -2.94 3.07
C LYS A 144 11.51 -2.17 4.19
N ILE A 145 10.17 -2.23 4.26
CA ILE A 145 9.39 -1.58 5.31
C ILE A 145 9.71 -2.21 6.67
N SER A 146 9.65 -3.53 6.78
CA SER A 146 9.95 -4.25 8.03
C SER A 146 11.37 -4.00 8.53
N SER A 147 12.34 -3.92 7.62
CA SER A 147 13.73 -3.57 7.94
C SER A 147 13.86 -2.16 8.48
N ALA A 148 13.20 -1.17 7.86
CA ALA A 148 13.21 0.21 8.32
C ALA A 148 12.52 0.35 9.69
N GLU A 149 11.39 -0.31 9.90
CA GLU A 149 10.68 -0.34 11.20
C GLU A 149 11.55 -0.92 12.32
N HIS A 150 12.24 -2.03 12.05
CA HIS A 150 13.17 -2.63 13.00
C HIS A 150 14.32 -1.68 13.33
N HIS A 151 14.90 -1.03 12.32
CA HIS A 151 16.00 -0.09 12.51
C HIS A 151 15.57 1.14 13.32
N VAL A 152 14.43 1.75 12.98
CA VAL A 152 13.86 2.88 13.72
C VAL A 152 13.57 2.48 15.17
N THR A 153 12.92 1.34 15.40
CA THR A 153 12.58 0.86 16.74
C THR A 153 13.84 0.65 17.58
N LYS A 154 14.89 0.04 17.01
CA LYS A 154 16.15 -0.21 17.71
C LYS A 154 16.91 1.09 18.02
N ARG A 155 17.04 1.97 17.03
CA ARG A 155 17.83 3.21 17.14
C ARG A 155 17.20 4.25 18.06
N PHE A 156 15.88 4.35 18.02
CA PHE A 156 15.12 5.39 18.72
C PHE A 156 14.27 4.86 19.87
N SER A 157 14.58 3.65 20.37
CA SER A 157 13.79 2.95 21.42
C SER A 157 13.51 3.81 22.66
N ALA A 158 14.49 4.58 23.14
CA ALA A 158 14.33 5.43 24.32
C ALA A 158 13.32 6.55 24.08
N ILE A 159 13.47 7.28 22.97
CA ILE A 159 12.60 8.41 22.59
C ILE A 159 11.16 7.92 22.32
N LEU A 160 11.01 6.79 21.62
CA LEU A 160 9.70 6.21 21.37
C LEU A 160 9.00 5.77 22.65
N LYS A 161 9.76 5.23 23.61
CA LYS A 161 9.23 4.87 24.93
C LYS A 161 8.74 6.09 25.69
N GLU A 162 9.53 7.15 25.77
CA GLU A 162 9.13 8.41 26.42
C GLU A 162 7.90 9.04 25.74
N ALA A 163 7.88 9.06 24.40
CA ALA A 163 6.73 9.54 23.66
C ALA A 163 5.45 8.75 23.98
N LYS A 164 5.55 7.42 24.11
CA LYS A 164 4.43 6.54 24.48
C LYS A 164 3.94 6.80 25.90
N GLU A 165 4.84 7.12 26.84
CA GLU A 165 4.48 7.48 28.23
C GLU A 165 3.75 8.83 28.29
N LEU A 166 4.03 9.76 27.36
CA LEU A 166 3.30 11.02 27.25
C LEU A 166 1.91 10.80 26.62
N THR A 167 1.86 10.33 25.40
CA THR A 167 0.61 9.89 24.74
C THR A 167 0.90 8.82 23.67
N PRO A 168 0.00 7.82 23.49
CA PRO A 168 0.16 6.83 22.41
C PRO A 168 0.18 7.46 21.00
N SER A 169 -0.54 8.57 20.80
CA SER A 169 -0.55 9.28 19.51
C SER A 169 0.79 9.93 19.20
N LEU A 170 1.50 10.45 20.21
CA LEU A 170 2.83 11.03 20.02
C LEU A 170 3.86 9.97 19.58
N GLU A 171 3.85 8.79 20.20
CA GLU A 171 4.71 7.69 19.77
C GLU A 171 4.46 7.35 18.28
N GLN A 172 3.19 7.26 17.89
CA GLN A 172 2.81 6.89 16.53
C GLN A 172 3.26 7.94 15.51
N GLU A 173 3.00 9.22 15.76
CA GLU A 173 3.42 10.31 14.86
C GLU A 173 4.95 10.41 14.76
N LEU A 174 5.65 10.26 15.88
CA LEU A 174 7.11 10.25 15.91
C LEU A 174 7.69 9.05 15.17
N ARG A 175 7.09 7.86 15.31
CA ARG A 175 7.49 6.67 14.58
C ARG A 175 7.32 6.86 13.06
N GLN A 176 6.21 7.41 12.61
CA GLN A 176 5.96 7.70 11.19
C GLN A 176 6.97 8.72 10.65
N PHE A 177 7.27 9.77 11.41
CA PHE A 177 8.29 10.73 11.04
C PHE A 177 9.68 10.08 10.85
N LEU A 178 10.12 9.28 11.82
CA LEU A 178 11.42 8.58 11.77
C LEU A 178 11.49 7.55 10.64
N LEU A 179 10.39 6.83 10.36
CA LEU A 179 10.30 5.92 9.21
C LEU A 179 10.39 6.68 7.89
N GLY A 180 9.82 7.86 7.82
CA GLY A 180 9.98 8.77 6.69
C GLY A 180 11.45 9.09 6.42
N GLU A 181 12.25 9.41 7.43
CA GLU A 181 13.67 9.71 7.29
C GLU A 181 14.52 8.53 6.79
N GLU A 182 14.24 7.32 7.27
CA GLU A 182 15.01 6.12 6.91
C GLU A 182 14.78 5.65 5.46
N ARG A 183 13.65 6.03 4.83
CA ARG A 183 13.26 5.51 3.51
C ARG A 183 13.87 6.21 2.31
N ASP A 184 14.68 7.25 2.49
CA ASP A 184 15.46 7.97 1.46
C ASP A 184 14.73 8.41 0.15
N ASP A 185 13.44 8.69 0.24
CA ASP A 185 12.64 9.20 -0.88
C ASP A 185 12.56 10.75 -0.85
N ARG A 186 13.59 11.45 -1.30
CA ARG A 186 13.91 12.85 -0.96
C ARG A 186 13.06 13.95 -1.61
N CYS A 187 12.17 13.70 -2.53
CA CYS A 187 11.66 14.80 -3.36
C CYS A 187 10.32 15.45 -2.97
N ASP A 188 9.39 14.74 -2.31
CA ASP A 188 8.08 15.30 -1.94
C ASP A 188 7.86 15.42 -0.42
N ARG A 189 8.87 15.06 0.36
CA ARG A 189 8.79 14.92 1.81
C ARG A 189 8.78 16.18 2.63
N ALA A 190 9.31 17.27 2.10
CA ALA A 190 9.41 18.50 2.91
C ALA A 190 8.03 18.93 3.43
N VAL A 191 6.97 18.81 2.61
CA VAL A 191 5.61 19.20 2.99
C VAL A 191 5.04 18.20 4.00
N ASP A 192 5.23 16.88 3.76
CA ASP A 192 4.72 15.83 4.65
C ASP A 192 5.46 15.82 5.98
N GLN A 193 6.78 15.99 5.97
CA GLN A 193 7.59 16.11 7.17
C GLN A 193 7.23 17.34 8.00
N PHE A 194 7.03 18.49 7.37
CA PHE A 194 6.54 19.67 8.08
C PHE A 194 5.15 19.46 8.68
N THR A 195 4.27 18.78 7.97
CA THR A 195 2.93 18.46 8.48
C THR A 195 3.00 17.51 9.67
N GLN A 196 3.86 16.48 9.62
CA GLN A 196 4.07 15.56 10.74
C GLN A 196 4.75 16.22 11.93
N LEU A 197 5.79 17.03 11.72
CA LEU A 197 6.42 17.82 12.79
C LEU A 197 5.43 18.76 13.45
N ARG A 198 4.57 19.41 12.66
CA ARG A 198 3.52 20.26 13.20
C ARG A 198 2.56 19.48 14.09
N LYS A 199 2.10 18.31 13.66
CA LYS A 199 1.22 17.45 14.49
C LYS A 199 1.90 17.03 15.79
N ILE A 200 3.19 16.66 15.74
CA ILE A 200 3.98 16.36 16.95
C ILE A 200 4.01 17.56 17.91
N LEU A 201 4.26 18.75 17.39
CA LEU A 201 4.31 19.98 18.19
C LEU A 201 2.93 20.39 18.75
N GLU A 202 1.83 20.05 18.08
CA GLU A 202 0.47 20.31 18.57
C GLU A 202 0.03 19.33 19.70
N ILE A 203 0.73 18.20 19.88
CA ILE A 203 0.45 17.20 20.92
C ILE A 203 1.21 17.51 22.22
N ILE A 204 2.36 18.16 22.13
CA ILE A 204 3.20 18.55 23.29
C ILE A 204 2.66 19.83 23.93
#